data_9d163b87955a90501a676984efe03040
#
_entry.id   9d163b87955a90501a676984efe03040
#
_cell.length_a   1.000
_cell.length_b   1.000
_cell.length_c   1.000
_cell.angle_alpha   90.00
_cell.angle_beta   90.00
_cell.angle_gamma   90.00
#
_symmetry.space_group_name_H-M   'P 1'
#
loop_
_entity.id
_entity.type
_entity.pdbx_description
1 polymer ?
#
loop_
_entity_poly.entity_id
_entity_poly.type
_entity_poly.pdbx_seq_one_letter_code
_entity_poly.pdbx_strand_id
1 'polypeptide(L)'
;MSQLINSLKVLKRDGVVILPECITPDELSIMQQHFCSQLMRPAFNAWQGYAQTDRRRLMVDQVLTLDRLFCQLPLMPLIHQLVVGYLDETVCLQEAKGWQSLPFSDNFHPLHRDEWYCPQYYQTQAIPRSLKLGCYLDDVDSGEFAYVKGSHQHSSQGEVGEHYHQHTDDNEITKITGKAGTLFLFDPEGLHQQSFPNLSARNALFYHFFSPSVVLSTNFTQWGRFQRLLVDTSFLSGLSEQQLAFLGISRLPSRDIPSVQHYRALSTPMNLAVRSLNEAHYWFEKIKAKVLRK
;
A
#
# COMPACT_ATOMS: atom_id res chain seq x y z
N MET A 1 0.16 15.03 23.27
CA MET A 1 -1.06 15.75 22.80
C MET A 1 -0.73 16.80 21.74
N SER A 2 0.28 17.66 21.89
CA SER A 2 0.66 18.67 20.87
C SER A 2 1.05 18.08 19.51
N GLN A 3 1.81 17.00 19.49
CA GLN A 3 2.26 16.32 18.26
C GLN A 3 1.11 15.73 17.45
N LEU A 4 0.20 15.00 18.09
CA LEU A 4 -0.99 14.44 17.43
C LEU A 4 -1.83 15.54 16.76
N ILE A 5 -2.13 16.61 17.52
CA ILE A 5 -2.91 17.75 16.99
C ILE A 5 -2.21 18.41 15.81
N ASN A 6 -0.90 18.59 15.89
CA ASN A 6 -0.13 19.20 14.81
C ASN A 6 -0.11 18.28 13.57
N SER A 7 0.19 16.99 13.74
CA SER A 7 0.21 16.03 12.63
C SER A 7 -1.16 15.91 11.96
N LEU A 8 -2.25 15.91 12.73
CA LEU A 8 -3.61 15.87 12.17
C LEU A 8 -3.97 17.16 11.39
N LYS A 9 -3.53 18.33 11.88
CA LYS A 9 -3.71 19.59 11.15
C LYS A 9 -2.94 19.60 9.82
N VAL A 10 -1.69 19.13 9.84
CA VAL A 10 -0.87 19.00 8.62
C VAL A 10 -1.53 18.04 7.65
N LEU A 11 -1.93 16.84 8.11
CA LEU A 11 -2.58 15.84 7.28
C LEU A 11 -3.87 16.38 6.63
N LYS A 12 -4.71 17.08 7.40
CA LYS A 12 -5.96 17.68 6.88
C LYS A 12 -5.72 18.81 5.88
N ARG A 13 -4.64 19.59 6.05
CA ARG A 13 -4.30 20.72 5.18
C ARG A 13 -3.59 20.26 3.91
N ASP A 14 -2.57 19.41 4.08
CA ASP A 14 -1.62 19.05 3.01
C ASP A 14 -1.96 17.71 2.34
N GLY A 15 -2.78 16.86 2.97
CA GLY A 15 -3.09 15.50 2.52
C GLY A 15 -1.99 14.48 2.79
N VAL A 16 -0.87 14.91 3.34
CA VAL A 16 0.27 14.05 3.67
C VAL A 16 0.96 14.54 4.93
N VAL A 17 1.45 13.61 5.75
CA VAL A 17 2.27 13.90 6.93
C VAL A 17 3.32 12.83 7.15
N ILE A 18 4.56 13.25 7.39
CA ILE A 18 5.65 12.36 7.82
C ILE A 18 5.55 12.23 9.34
N LEU A 19 5.62 10.99 9.82
CA LEU A 19 5.54 10.68 11.24
C LEU A 19 6.95 10.63 11.86
N PRO A 20 7.07 10.86 13.18
CA PRO A 20 8.32 10.64 13.87
C PRO A 20 8.72 9.16 13.82
N GLU A 21 9.96 8.88 14.14
CA GLU A 21 10.45 7.52 14.33
C GLU A 21 9.64 6.80 15.41
N CYS A 22 8.96 5.72 15.00
CA CYS A 22 8.09 4.93 15.89
C CYS A 22 8.50 3.46 15.93
N ILE A 23 9.36 3.02 15.02
CA ILE A 23 9.83 1.63 14.93
C ILE A 23 11.24 1.58 15.51
N THR A 24 11.46 0.69 16.45
CA THR A 24 12.80 0.48 17.01
C THR A 24 13.73 -0.21 15.99
N PRO A 25 15.05 -0.05 16.10
CA PRO A 25 15.99 -0.74 15.19
C PRO A 25 15.83 -2.25 15.16
N ASP A 26 15.54 -2.88 16.32
CA ASP A 26 15.33 -4.32 16.43
C ASP A 26 14.05 -4.76 15.70
N GLU A 27 12.93 -4.06 15.91
CA GLU A 27 11.68 -4.33 15.21
C GLU A 27 11.84 -4.16 13.70
N LEU A 28 12.52 -3.09 13.27
CA LEU A 28 12.80 -2.84 11.87
C LEU A 28 13.63 -3.96 11.26
N SER A 29 14.67 -4.43 11.94
CA SER A 29 15.52 -5.54 11.50
C SER A 29 14.71 -6.83 11.30
N ILE A 30 13.80 -7.15 12.24
CA ILE A 30 12.90 -8.30 12.11
C ILE A 30 11.98 -8.13 10.88
N MET A 31 11.37 -6.97 10.72
CA MET A 31 10.50 -6.69 9.58
C MET A 31 11.24 -6.81 8.25
N GLN A 32 12.43 -6.25 8.14
CA GLN A 32 13.30 -6.37 6.96
C GLN A 32 13.60 -7.83 6.64
N GLN A 33 14.01 -8.62 7.63
CA GLN A 33 14.34 -10.03 7.46
C GLN A 33 13.15 -10.84 6.92
N HIS A 34 11.98 -10.69 7.53
CA HIS A 34 10.76 -11.39 7.09
C HIS A 34 10.32 -10.96 5.70
N PHE A 35 10.35 -9.66 5.41
CA PHE A 35 9.99 -9.13 4.10
C PHE A 35 10.94 -9.61 3.00
N CYS A 36 12.25 -9.50 3.20
CA CYS A 36 13.26 -9.98 2.25
C CYS A 36 13.18 -11.50 2.05
N SER A 37 12.94 -12.25 3.12
CA SER A 37 12.72 -13.70 3.03
C SER A 37 11.52 -14.02 2.13
N GLN A 38 10.44 -13.23 2.18
CA GLN A 38 9.28 -13.41 1.34
C GLN A 38 9.55 -13.05 -0.13
N LEU A 39 10.35 -12.04 -0.41
CA LEU A 39 10.77 -11.70 -1.78
C LEU A 39 11.56 -12.82 -2.47
N MET A 40 12.23 -13.67 -1.69
CA MET A 40 12.96 -14.82 -2.21
C MET A 40 12.04 -15.99 -2.61
N ARG A 41 10.74 -15.89 -2.33
CA ARG A 41 9.73 -16.92 -2.57
C ARG A 41 8.68 -16.37 -3.52
N PRO A 42 7.89 -17.22 -4.22
CA PRO A 42 6.67 -16.77 -4.86
C PRO A 42 5.72 -16.22 -3.80
N ALA A 43 5.56 -14.91 -3.77
CA ALA A 43 4.60 -14.25 -2.90
C ALA A 43 3.21 -14.27 -3.56
N PHE A 44 2.15 -14.09 -2.76
CA PHE A 44 0.81 -13.85 -3.27
C PHE A 44 0.83 -12.64 -4.21
N ASN A 45 0.32 -12.78 -5.42
CA ASN A 45 0.26 -11.75 -6.47
C ASN A 45 1.60 -11.10 -6.87
N ALA A 46 2.72 -11.58 -6.40
CA ALA A 46 4.03 -11.05 -6.79
C ALA A 46 4.20 -10.98 -8.31
N TRP A 47 3.71 -12.00 -9.01
CA TRP A 47 3.71 -12.07 -10.46
C TRP A 47 2.86 -10.96 -11.10
N GLN A 48 1.64 -10.69 -10.61
CA GLN A 48 0.77 -9.64 -11.14
C GLN A 48 1.40 -8.27 -10.98
N GLY A 49 1.93 -7.97 -9.80
CA GLY A 49 2.64 -6.72 -9.57
C GLY A 49 3.85 -6.55 -10.50
N TYR A 50 4.61 -7.60 -10.71
CA TYR A 50 5.77 -7.61 -11.59
C TYR A 50 5.40 -7.39 -13.06
N ALA A 51 4.37 -8.07 -13.55
CA ALA A 51 3.90 -7.91 -14.92
C ALA A 51 3.22 -6.56 -15.15
N GLN A 52 2.34 -6.13 -14.24
CA GLN A 52 1.61 -4.87 -14.35
C GLN A 52 2.51 -3.65 -14.26
N THR A 53 3.64 -3.75 -13.60
CA THR A 53 4.62 -2.66 -13.46
C THR A 53 5.82 -2.81 -14.40
N ASP A 54 5.67 -3.58 -15.46
CA ASP A 54 6.70 -3.81 -16.46
C ASP A 54 8.05 -4.21 -15.85
N ARG A 55 8.01 -5.18 -14.91
CA ARG A 55 9.16 -5.71 -14.16
C ARG A 55 9.79 -4.74 -13.16
N ARG A 56 9.10 -3.67 -12.77
CA ARG A 56 9.66 -2.65 -11.88
C ARG A 56 9.32 -2.86 -10.41
N ARG A 57 8.36 -3.77 -10.09
CA ARG A 57 7.99 -4.07 -8.71
C ARG A 57 7.83 -5.57 -8.47
N LEU A 58 8.33 -6.03 -7.34
CA LEU A 58 8.02 -7.34 -6.77
C LEU A 58 7.05 -7.15 -5.62
N MET A 59 5.85 -7.70 -5.71
CA MET A 59 4.77 -7.49 -4.74
C MET A 59 4.79 -8.54 -3.63
N VAL A 60 4.43 -8.11 -2.42
CA VAL A 60 4.13 -8.94 -1.25
C VAL A 60 2.75 -8.52 -0.73
N ASP A 61 1.70 -9.18 -1.20
CA ASP A 61 0.32 -8.73 -0.96
C ASP A 61 -0.24 -9.10 0.42
N GLN A 62 0.40 -9.97 1.17
CA GLN A 62 -0.12 -10.51 2.42
C GLN A 62 0.85 -10.28 3.58
N VAL A 63 1.24 -9.03 3.80
CA VAL A 63 2.27 -8.70 4.80
C VAL A 63 1.87 -9.06 6.24
N LEU A 64 0.57 -9.13 6.55
CA LEU A 64 0.08 -9.52 7.87
C LEU A 64 0.30 -11.02 8.20
N THR A 65 0.81 -11.80 7.24
CA THR A 65 1.18 -13.21 7.45
C THR A 65 2.67 -13.38 7.75
N LEU A 66 3.47 -12.33 7.69
CA LEU A 66 4.93 -12.43 7.76
C LEU A 66 5.43 -12.49 9.20
N ASP A 67 4.96 -11.58 10.03
CA ASP A 67 5.29 -11.48 11.46
C ASP A 67 4.26 -10.62 12.19
N ARG A 68 4.19 -10.78 13.52
CA ARG A 68 3.30 -10.00 14.38
C ARG A 68 3.52 -8.49 14.27
N LEU A 69 4.73 -8.03 14.03
CA LEU A 69 5.07 -6.61 13.90
C LEU A 69 4.31 -5.94 12.75
N PHE A 70 4.03 -6.68 11.66
CA PHE A 70 3.23 -6.15 10.56
C PHE A 70 1.76 -5.93 10.95
N CYS A 71 1.23 -6.70 11.91
CA CYS A 71 -0.10 -6.47 12.47
C CYS A 71 -0.09 -5.33 13.50
N GLN A 72 1.01 -5.16 14.23
CA GLN A 72 1.15 -4.15 15.29
C GLN A 72 1.40 -2.75 14.74
N LEU A 73 2.10 -2.62 13.62
CA LEU A 73 2.44 -1.33 13.01
C LEU A 73 1.22 -0.41 12.84
N PRO A 74 0.11 -0.82 12.20
CA PRO A 74 -1.06 0.03 12.07
C PRO A 74 -1.77 0.31 13.41
N LEU A 75 -1.52 -0.51 14.43
CA LEU A 75 -2.11 -0.37 15.77
C LEU A 75 -1.31 0.55 16.70
N MET A 76 -0.18 1.08 16.28
CA MET A 76 0.60 2.04 17.07
C MET A 76 -0.29 3.23 17.47
N PRO A 77 -0.26 3.68 18.75
CA PRO A 77 -1.21 4.66 19.27
C PRO A 77 -1.30 5.95 18.44
N LEU A 78 -0.16 6.47 17.97
CA LEU A 78 -0.13 7.67 17.15
C LEU A 78 -0.80 7.45 15.79
N ILE A 79 -0.52 6.32 15.13
CA ILE A 79 -1.09 5.96 13.84
C ILE A 79 -2.61 5.78 13.97
N HIS A 80 -3.03 4.97 14.93
CA HIS A 80 -4.45 4.73 15.20
C HIS A 80 -5.22 6.04 15.44
N GLN A 81 -4.71 6.91 16.32
CA GLN A 81 -5.35 8.19 16.64
C GLN A 81 -5.40 9.14 15.43
N LEU A 82 -4.37 9.16 14.59
CA LEU A 82 -4.36 9.97 13.36
C LEU A 82 -5.36 9.46 12.34
N VAL A 83 -5.41 8.14 12.13
CA VAL A 83 -6.34 7.52 11.18
C VAL A 83 -7.79 7.76 11.61
N VAL A 84 -8.12 7.50 12.89
CA VAL A 84 -9.47 7.77 13.44
C VAL A 84 -9.80 9.25 13.41
N GLY A 85 -8.87 10.13 13.78
CA GLY A 85 -9.09 11.58 13.78
C GLY A 85 -9.23 12.19 12.38
N TYR A 86 -8.73 11.50 11.36
CA TYR A 86 -8.86 11.93 9.96
C TYR A 86 -10.12 11.38 9.30
N LEU A 87 -10.42 10.10 9.46
CA LEU A 87 -11.54 9.42 8.81
C LEU A 87 -12.81 9.43 9.65
N ASP A 88 -12.88 8.65 10.70
CA ASP A 88 -13.87 8.55 11.75
C ASP A 88 -13.60 7.33 12.67
N GLU A 89 -14.48 7.08 13.64
CA GLU A 89 -14.35 5.97 14.59
C GLU A 89 -14.67 4.59 14.00
N THR A 90 -15.30 4.53 12.84
CA THR A 90 -15.71 3.27 12.19
C THR A 90 -14.68 2.71 11.24
N VAL A 91 -13.55 3.39 11.10
CA VAL A 91 -12.48 3.03 10.18
C VAL A 91 -11.90 1.63 10.45
N CYS A 92 -11.56 0.93 9.38
CA CYS A 92 -10.83 -0.32 9.46
C CYS A 92 -9.81 -0.50 8.33
N LEU A 93 -8.83 -1.34 8.59
CA LEU A 93 -7.84 -1.75 7.59
C LEU A 93 -8.51 -2.58 6.51
N GLN A 94 -8.25 -2.22 5.25
CA GLN A 94 -8.79 -2.86 4.07
C GLN A 94 -7.73 -3.64 3.29
N GLU A 95 -6.53 -3.11 3.24
CA GLU A 95 -5.43 -3.68 2.48
C GLU A 95 -4.12 -3.49 3.25
N ALA A 96 -3.26 -4.49 3.22
CA ALA A 96 -1.91 -4.44 3.76
C ALA A 96 -0.99 -5.19 2.81
N LYS A 97 -0.13 -4.45 2.13
CA LYS A 97 0.81 -4.99 1.14
C LYS A 97 2.14 -4.26 1.18
N GLY A 98 3.12 -4.83 0.54
CA GLY A 98 4.39 -4.18 0.31
C GLY A 98 4.96 -4.56 -1.05
N TRP A 99 5.97 -3.84 -1.46
CA TRP A 99 6.72 -4.18 -2.67
C TRP A 99 8.17 -3.73 -2.59
N GLN A 100 8.98 -4.43 -3.33
CA GLN A 100 10.31 -3.97 -3.69
C GLN A 100 10.22 -3.26 -5.04
N SER A 101 10.50 -1.97 -5.07
CA SER A 101 10.73 -1.25 -6.32
C SER A 101 12.14 -1.55 -6.80
N LEU A 102 12.26 -2.09 -7.99
CA LEU A 102 13.56 -2.33 -8.65
C LEU A 102 14.08 -1.02 -9.24
N PRO A 103 15.37 -0.91 -9.56
CA PRO A 103 15.90 0.29 -10.22
C PRO A 103 15.24 0.57 -11.56
N PHE A 104 14.94 1.85 -11.84
CA PHE A 104 14.40 2.34 -13.12
C PHE A 104 14.75 3.82 -13.32
N SER A 105 14.76 4.27 -14.56
CA SER A 105 15.15 5.64 -14.94
C SER A 105 14.03 6.46 -15.57
N ASP A 106 12.93 5.84 -15.96
CA ASP A 106 11.80 6.47 -16.65
C ASP A 106 10.57 6.60 -15.75
N ASN A 107 9.67 7.50 -16.09
CA ASN A 107 8.42 7.71 -15.36
C ASN A 107 7.39 6.63 -15.72
N PHE A 108 7.48 5.47 -15.11
CA PHE A 108 6.50 4.40 -15.31
C PHE A 108 5.24 4.55 -14.42
N HIS A 109 5.29 5.43 -13.44
CA HIS A 109 4.21 5.61 -12.45
C HIS A 109 3.93 7.11 -12.28
N PRO A 110 3.27 7.73 -13.26
CA PRO A 110 3.02 9.17 -13.27
C PRO A 110 2.16 9.60 -12.09
N LEU A 111 2.10 10.91 -11.86
CA LEU A 111 1.19 11.49 -10.87
C LEU A 111 -0.23 11.00 -11.14
N HIS A 112 -0.85 10.42 -10.11
CA HIS A 112 -2.20 9.86 -10.18
C HIS A 112 -2.91 9.98 -8.86
N ARG A 113 -4.22 9.81 -8.91
CA ARG A 113 -5.07 9.49 -7.76
C ARG A 113 -5.36 7.99 -7.80
N ASP A 114 -5.60 7.38 -6.67
CA ASP A 114 -5.95 5.98 -6.71
C ASP A 114 -7.31 5.74 -7.40
N GLU A 115 -7.34 4.83 -8.38
CA GLU A 115 -8.55 4.48 -9.15
C GLU A 115 -9.72 3.93 -8.30
N TRP A 116 -9.46 3.67 -7.02
CA TRP A 116 -10.43 3.17 -6.07
C TRP A 116 -11.60 4.12 -5.85
N TYR A 117 -11.41 5.37 -6.15
CA TYR A 117 -12.40 6.44 -6.01
C TYR A 117 -13.30 6.60 -7.24
N CYS A 118 -13.20 5.69 -8.22
CA CYS A 118 -14.16 5.69 -9.30
C CYS A 118 -15.55 5.33 -8.78
N PRO A 119 -16.56 6.23 -8.87
CA PRO A 119 -17.90 6.00 -8.31
C PRO A 119 -18.56 4.70 -8.77
N GLN A 120 -18.18 4.22 -9.95
CA GLN A 120 -18.66 2.94 -10.51
C GLN A 120 -18.32 1.70 -9.67
N TYR A 121 -17.34 1.80 -8.76
CA TYR A 121 -16.97 0.72 -7.86
C TYR A 121 -17.74 0.72 -6.56
N TYR A 122 -18.51 1.75 -6.30
CA TYR A 122 -19.27 1.91 -5.08
C TYR A 122 -20.78 1.87 -5.37
N GLN A 123 -21.55 1.31 -4.47
CA GLN A 123 -23.02 1.31 -4.56
C GLN A 123 -23.60 2.69 -4.24
N THR A 124 -22.84 3.53 -3.56
CA THR A 124 -23.19 4.92 -3.27
C THR A 124 -22.39 5.84 -4.17
N GLN A 125 -22.97 6.96 -4.60
CA GLN A 125 -22.24 7.98 -5.39
C GLN A 125 -21.23 8.78 -4.54
N ALA A 126 -21.21 8.58 -3.24
CA ALA A 126 -20.25 9.21 -2.36
C ALA A 126 -18.91 8.48 -2.40
N ILE A 127 -17.85 9.18 -2.72
CA ILE A 127 -16.48 8.66 -2.63
C ILE A 127 -16.15 8.45 -1.15
N PRO A 128 -15.81 7.22 -0.74
CA PRO A 128 -15.46 6.99 0.64
C PRO A 128 -14.11 7.62 0.94
N ARG A 129 -14.03 8.33 2.04
CA ARG A 129 -12.75 8.81 2.53
C ARG A 129 -11.88 7.63 2.93
N SER A 130 -10.64 7.67 2.56
CA SER A 130 -9.66 6.68 2.95
C SER A 130 -8.32 7.32 3.31
N LEU A 131 -7.42 6.54 3.87
CA LEU A 131 -6.09 6.99 4.27
C LEU A 131 -5.12 5.84 4.09
N LYS A 132 -3.91 6.14 3.63
CA LYS A 132 -2.85 5.14 3.53
C LYS A 132 -1.69 5.48 4.46
N LEU A 133 -1.17 4.45 5.11
CA LEU A 133 0.10 4.48 5.84
C LEU A 133 1.18 3.87 4.95
N GLY A 134 2.23 4.63 4.67
CA GLY A 134 3.46 4.15 4.07
C GLY A 134 4.55 3.92 5.11
N CYS A 135 5.37 2.90 4.90
CA CYS A 135 6.55 2.59 5.72
C CYS A 135 7.70 2.18 4.81
N TYR A 136 8.83 2.83 4.93
CA TYR A 136 10.04 2.41 4.27
C TYR A 136 10.78 1.36 5.11
N LEU A 137 11.11 0.24 4.48
CA LEU A 137 11.95 -0.77 5.12
C LEU A 137 13.44 -0.58 4.82
N ASP A 138 13.79 0.28 3.85
CA ASP A 138 15.17 0.63 3.50
C ASP A 138 15.36 2.13 3.60
N ASP A 139 16.61 2.59 3.59
CA ASP A 139 16.94 3.99 3.39
C ASP A 139 16.49 4.43 1.99
N VAL A 140 15.86 5.59 1.89
CA VAL A 140 15.30 6.12 0.64
C VAL A 140 15.88 7.49 0.35
N ASP A 141 16.71 7.58 -0.66
CA ASP A 141 17.32 8.79 -1.20
C ASP A 141 16.95 9.04 -2.66
N SER A 142 16.37 8.06 -3.32
CA SER A 142 15.89 8.12 -4.71
C SER A 142 14.66 7.24 -4.91
N GLY A 143 13.86 7.52 -5.94
CA GLY A 143 12.61 6.79 -6.18
C GLY A 143 11.62 6.91 -5.02
N GLU A 144 11.69 8.02 -4.29
CA GLU A 144 10.88 8.33 -3.12
C GLU A 144 9.39 8.46 -3.46
N PHE A 145 8.54 8.36 -2.45
CA PHE A 145 7.15 8.72 -2.59
C PHE A 145 7.02 10.24 -2.69
N ALA A 146 6.31 10.73 -3.68
CA ALA A 146 6.03 12.14 -3.91
C ALA A 146 4.54 12.43 -3.86
N TYR A 147 4.16 13.55 -3.27
CA TYR A 147 2.78 13.95 -3.05
C TYR A 147 2.60 15.45 -3.29
N VAL A 148 1.56 15.83 -4.02
CA VAL A 148 1.19 17.22 -4.25
C VAL A 148 0.33 17.72 -3.08
N LYS A 149 0.86 18.61 -2.26
CA LYS A 149 0.17 19.14 -1.08
C LYS A 149 -1.16 19.78 -1.44
N GLY A 150 -2.19 19.48 -0.64
CA GLY A 150 -3.53 20.06 -0.80
C GLY A 150 -4.34 19.48 -1.97
N SER A 151 -3.74 18.68 -2.86
CA SER A 151 -4.41 18.16 -4.05
C SER A 151 -5.61 17.24 -3.74
N HIS A 152 -5.69 16.65 -2.54
CA HIS A 152 -6.82 15.86 -2.08
C HIS A 152 -8.11 16.69 -1.87
N GLN A 153 -8.00 18.01 -1.71
CA GLN A 153 -9.14 18.91 -1.53
C GLN A 153 -9.81 19.29 -2.86
N HIS A 154 -9.14 19.03 -3.98
CA HIS A 154 -9.58 19.40 -5.31
C HIS A 154 -9.86 18.15 -6.14
N SER A 155 -10.74 17.26 -5.64
CA SER A 155 -11.07 16.06 -6.38
C SER A 155 -11.88 16.41 -7.64
N SER A 156 -11.20 16.60 -8.77
CA SER A 156 -11.84 16.54 -10.07
C SER A 156 -12.00 15.09 -10.45
N GLN A 157 -13.21 14.56 -10.38
CA GLN A 157 -13.52 13.21 -10.83
C GLN A 157 -13.06 13.06 -12.30
N GLY A 158 -12.12 12.16 -12.54
CA GLY A 158 -11.81 11.67 -13.88
C GLY A 158 -10.57 12.21 -14.56
N GLU A 159 -9.81 13.12 -13.97
CA GLU A 159 -8.54 13.58 -14.55
C GLU A 159 -7.36 12.75 -14.00
N VAL A 160 -6.96 11.76 -14.78
CA VAL A 160 -5.76 10.94 -14.53
C VAL A 160 -4.78 11.16 -15.67
N GLY A 161 -3.51 11.39 -15.41
CA GLY A 161 -2.46 11.29 -16.39
C GLY A 161 -1.60 12.55 -16.62
N GLU A 162 -0.90 12.57 -17.73
CA GLU A 162 0.16 13.51 -18.12
C GLU A 162 -0.21 15.01 -18.05
N HIS A 163 -1.49 15.36 -18.04
CA HIS A 163 -1.97 16.75 -17.98
C HIS A 163 -1.65 17.45 -16.65
N TYR A 164 -1.44 16.70 -15.56
CA TYR A 164 -1.10 17.30 -14.27
C TYR A 164 0.34 17.81 -14.16
N HIS A 165 1.26 17.25 -14.92
CA HIS A 165 2.66 17.74 -14.93
C HIS A 165 2.81 19.17 -15.45
N GLN A 166 1.82 19.68 -16.20
CA GLN A 166 1.89 21.02 -16.81
C GLN A 166 1.45 22.15 -15.87
N HIS A 167 0.82 21.84 -14.74
CA HIS A 167 0.21 22.83 -13.84
C HIS A 167 0.63 22.74 -12.39
N THR A 168 1.49 21.80 -12.01
CA THR A 168 1.94 21.65 -10.62
C THR A 168 3.27 22.38 -10.45
N ASP A 169 3.31 23.38 -9.57
CA ASP A 169 4.57 23.99 -9.13
C ASP A 169 5.37 22.93 -8.37
N ASP A 170 6.63 22.74 -8.73
CA ASP A 170 7.54 21.79 -8.05
C ASP A 170 7.64 22.06 -6.53
N ASN A 171 7.36 23.30 -6.09
CA ASN A 171 7.33 23.66 -4.68
C ASN A 171 6.14 23.06 -3.90
N GLU A 172 5.09 22.63 -4.60
CA GLU A 172 3.94 21.96 -3.99
C GLU A 172 4.17 20.45 -3.81
N ILE A 173 5.19 19.91 -4.44
CA ILE A 173 5.50 18.48 -4.38
C ILE A 173 6.35 18.19 -3.14
N THR A 174 5.78 17.44 -2.21
CA THR A 174 6.54 16.87 -1.09
C THR A 174 7.14 15.54 -1.51
N LYS A 175 8.47 15.46 -1.47
CA LYS A 175 9.25 14.25 -1.68
C LYS A 175 9.62 13.64 -0.33
N ILE A 176 9.18 12.42 -0.07
CA ILE A 176 9.43 11.74 1.19
C ILE A 176 10.67 10.88 1.06
N THR A 177 11.81 11.43 1.40
CA THR A 177 13.06 10.69 1.61
C THR A 177 13.22 10.37 3.09
N GLY A 178 14.10 9.45 3.45
CA GLY A 178 14.38 9.16 4.85
C GLY A 178 15.07 7.83 5.08
N LYS A 179 15.37 7.59 6.36
CA LYS A 179 15.96 6.34 6.82
C LYS A 179 14.92 5.20 6.82
N ALA A 180 15.39 3.98 6.81
CA ALA A 180 14.59 2.80 7.08
C ALA A 180 13.78 3.01 8.39
N GLY A 181 12.50 2.65 8.39
CA GLY A 181 11.58 2.97 9.47
C GLY A 181 10.81 4.28 9.30
N THR A 182 11.09 5.08 8.25
CA THR A 182 10.30 6.29 7.95
C THR A 182 8.86 5.94 7.66
N LEU A 183 7.95 6.56 8.42
CA LEU A 183 6.50 6.41 8.31
C LEU A 183 5.86 7.68 7.79
N PHE A 184 4.81 7.55 7.00
CA PHE A 184 4.01 8.66 6.53
C PHE A 184 2.56 8.25 6.29
N LEU A 185 1.63 9.17 6.57
CA LEU A 185 0.21 9.01 6.23
C LEU A 185 -0.12 9.93 5.06
N PHE A 186 -0.94 9.46 4.13
CA PHE A 186 -1.41 10.26 3.01
C PHE A 186 -2.82 9.91 2.58
N ASP A 187 -3.53 10.92 2.11
CA ASP A 187 -4.86 10.76 1.49
C ASP A 187 -4.66 10.36 0.02
N PRO A 188 -5.09 9.16 -0.39
CA PRO A 188 -4.86 8.68 -1.75
C PRO A 188 -5.74 9.35 -2.81
N GLU A 189 -6.66 10.23 -2.42
CA GLU A 189 -7.33 11.16 -3.35
C GLU A 189 -6.42 12.28 -3.82
N GLY A 190 -5.33 12.57 -3.11
CA GLY A 190 -4.33 13.51 -3.55
C GLY A 190 -3.43 12.92 -4.63
N LEU A 191 -2.89 13.80 -5.47
CA LEU A 191 -1.96 13.43 -6.52
C LEU A 191 -0.65 12.95 -5.92
N HIS A 192 -0.27 11.73 -6.29
CA HIS A 192 0.94 11.12 -5.80
C HIS A 192 1.59 10.19 -6.83
N GLN A 193 2.85 9.92 -6.64
CA GLN A 193 3.62 8.99 -7.49
C GLN A 193 4.82 8.41 -6.74
N GLN A 194 5.44 7.41 -7.33
CA GLN A 194 6.83 7.07 -7.04
C GLN A 194 7.71 7.92 -7.94
N SER A 195 8.63 8.72 -7.36
CA SER A 195 9.57 9.53 -8.13
C SER A 195 10.54 8.68 -8.94
N PHE A 196 11.15 9.30 -9.94
CA PHE A 196 12.19 8.72 -10.76
C PHE A 196 13.37 9.70 -10.91
N PRO A 197 14.59 9.22 -11.12
CA PRO A 197 14.95 7.79 -11.17
C PRO A 197 14.91 7.12 -9.80
N ASN A 198 14.70 5.80 -9.77
CA ASN A 198 14.96 4.95 -8.61
C ASN A 198 16.32 4.27 -8.82
N LEU A 199 17.33 4.67 -8.07
CA LEU A 199 18.71 4.26 -8.31
C LEU A 199 19.06 2.91 -7.66
N SER A 200 18.32 2.53 -6.60
CA SER A 200 18.52 1.29 -5.87
C SER A 200 17.21 0.57 -5.60
N ALA A 201 17.25 -0.74 -5.34
CA ALA A 201 16.07 -1.46 -4.92
C ALA A 201 15.58 -0.92 -3.58
N ARG A 202 14.26 -0.75 -3.45
CA ARG A 202 13.61 -0.16 -2.28
C ARG A 202 12.41 -0.98 -1.84
N ASN A 203 12.39 -1.37 -0.57
CA ASN A 203 11.29 -2.06 0.07
C ASN A 203 10.37 -1.06 0.80
N ALA A 204 9.07 -1.14 0.55
CA ALA A 204 8.08 -0.31 1.21
C ALA A 204 6.81 -1.09 1.52
N LEU A 205 6.13 -0.71 2.60
CA LEU A 205 4.85 -1.25 3.03
C LEU A 205 3.78 -0.17 2.86
N PHE A 206 2.56 -0.61 2.57
CA PHE A 206 1.38 0.24 2.50
C PHE A 206 0.18 -0.44 3.13
N TYR A 207 -0.49 0.30 4.03
CA TYR A 207 -1.70 -0.10 4.72
C TYR A 207 -2.80 0.87 4.33
N HIS A 208 -3.94 0.37 3.91
CA HIS A 208 -5.04 1.18 3.43
C HIS A 208 -6.26 1.03 4.34
N PHE A 209 -6.74 2.16 4.86
CA PHE A 209 -7.84 2.26 5.80
C PHE A 209 -9.06 2.89 5.13
N PHE A 210 -10.22 2.36 5.40
CA PHE A 210 -11.50 2.87 4.92
C PHE A 210 -12.54 2.89 6.01
N SER A 211 -13.61 3.66 5.81
CA SER A 211 -14.85 3.48 6.57
C SER A 211 -15.58 2.22 6.09
N PRO A 212 -15.92 1.25 6.97
CA PRO A 212 -16.67 0.06 6.61
C PRO A 212 -18.13 0.33 6.22
N SER A 213 -18.63 1.56 6.42
CA SER A 213 -19.95 1.97 5.92
C SER A 213 -20.04 2.03 4.40
N VAL A 214 -18.90 1.99 3.72
CA VAL A 214 -18.86 1.97 2.27
C VAL A 214 -19.17 0.58 1.76
N VAL A 215 -20.28 0.45 1.08
CA VAL A 215 -20.68 -0.79 0.41
C VAL A 215 -20.01 -0.84 -0.95
N LEU A 216 -19.04 -1.76 -1.08
CA LEU A 216 -18.39 -2.03 -2.35
C LEU A 216 -19.37 -2.76 -3.28
N SER A 217 -19.40 -2.39 -4.55
CA SER A 217 -20.16 -3.12 -5.56
C SER A 217 -19.63 -4.56 -5.71
N THR A 218 -20.50 -5.49 -6.11
CA THR A 218 -20.09 -6.88 -6.37
C THR A 218 -19.00 -6.99 -7.44
N ASN A 219 -18.97 -6.07 -8.40
CA ASN A 219 -17.94 -6.00 -9.43
C ASN A 219 -16.56 -5.68 -8.85
N PHE A 220 -16.50 -4.95 -7.77
CA PHE A 220 -15.28 -4.58 -7.08
C PHE A 220 -14.56 -5.79 -6.47
N THR A 221 -15.30 -6.73 -5.89
CA THR A 221 -14.77 -7.97 -5.34
C THR A 221 -14.31 -8.95 -6.41
N GLN A 222 -14.80 -8.84 -7.64
CA GLN A 222 -14.42 -9.68 -8.76
C GLN A 222 -13.11 -9.25 -9.44
N TRP A 223 -12.66 -8.03 -9.21
CA TRP A 223 -11.50 -7.47 -9.93
C TRP A 223 -10.15 -7.96 -9.43
N GLY A 224 -10.10 -8.83 -8.46
CA GLY A 224 -8.85 -9.45 -7.97
C GLY A 224 -7.85 -8.47 -7.33
N ARG A 225 -8.08 -7.16 -7.41
CA ARG A 225 -7.25 -6.12 -6.79
C ARG A 225 -7.49 -6.04 -5.29
N PHE A 226 -8.67 -6.44 -4.84
CA PHE A 226 -8.99 -6.55 -3.42
C PHE A 226 -8.86 -7.99 -3.00
N GLN A 227 -7.66 -8.36 -2.76
CA GLN A 227 -7.43 -9.62 -2.12
C GLN A 227 -7.97 -9.56 -0.70
N ARG A 228 -8.53 -10.68 -0.26
CA ARG A 228 -8.89 -10.84 1.14
C ARG A 228 -7.62 -10.62 1.96
N LEU A 229 -7.73 -9.81 3.00
CA LEU A 229 -6.69 -9.73 4.01
C LEU A 229 -6.44 -11.13 4.55
N LEU A 230 -5.23 -11.64 4.36
CA LEU A 230 -4.77 -12.86 5.02
C LEU A 230 -3.97 -12.46 6.26
N VAL A 231 -4.23 -13.12 7.36
CA VAL A 231 -3.49 -12.90 8.61
C VAL A 231 -3.17 -14.24 9.25
N ASP A 232 -2.02 -14.33 9.90
CA ASP A 232 -1.76 -15.44 10.81
C ASP A 232 -2.49 -15.16 12.13
N THR A 233 -3.47 -15.99 12.47
CA THR A 233 -4.29 -15.80 13.69
C THR A 233 -3.48 -15.85 14.97
N SER A 234 -2.30 -16.48 14.97
CA SER A 234 -1.40 -16.47 16.13
C SER A 234 -0.88 -15.06 16.46
N PHE A 235 -0.81 -14.17 15.45
CA PHE A 235 -0.38 -12.78 15.61
C PHE A 235 -1.45 -11.89 16.27
N LEU A 236 -2.69 -12.36 16.32
CA LEU A 236 -3.82 -11.63 16.88
C LEU A 236 -4.01 -11.84 18.38
N SER A 237 -3.26 -12.77 18.99
CA SER A 237 -3.35 -13.06 20.41
C SER A 237 -3.07 -11.83 21.27
N GLY A 238 -3.97 -11.55 22.20
CA GLY A 238 -3.86 -10.41 23.13
C GLY A 238 -4.33 -9.07 22.54
N LEU A 239 -4.84 -9.03 21.31
CA LEU A 239 -5.48 -7.83 20.79
C LEU A 239 -6.90 -7.69 21.35
N SER A 240 -7.29 -6.44 21.67
CA SER A 240 -8.65 -6.11 22.08
C SER A 240 -9.63 -6.18 20.90
N GLU A 241 -10.93 -6.25 21.19
CA GLU A 241 -11.97 -6.21 20.16
C GLU A 241 -11.89 -4.94 19.30
N GLN A 242 -11.54 -3.80 19.89
CA GLN A 242 -11.34 -2.55 19.16
C GLN A 242 -10.17 -2.62 18.19
N GLN A 243 -9.05 -3.23 18.60
CA GLN A 243 -7.90 -3.44 17.73
C GLN A 243 -8.20 -4.42 16.60
N LEU A 244 -8.93 -5.50 16.90
CA LEU A 244 -9.39 -6.45 15.88
C LEU A 244 -10.35 -5.77 14.89
N ALA A 245 -11.27 -4.94 15.38
CA ALA A 245 -12.17 -4.16 14.55
C ALA A 245 -11.41 -3.17 13.64
N PHE A 246 -10.40 -2.50 14.17
CA PHE A 246 -9.56 -1.59 13.41
C PHE A 246 -8.73 -2.31 12.33
N LEU A 247 -8.29 -3.54 12.60
CA LEU A 247 -7.68 -4.41 11.59
C LEU A 247 -8.68 -5.00 10.59
N GLY A 248 -9.97 -4.66 10.68
CA GLY A 248 -11.02 -5.15 9.78
C GLY A 248 -11.49 -6.58 10.05
N ILE A 249 -11.04 -7.21 11.13
CA ILE A 249 -11.26 -8.63 11.40
C ILE A 249 -12.68 -8.91 11.90
N SER A 250 -13.29 -7.99 12.64
CA SER A 250 -14.61 -8.16 13.25
C SER A 250 -15.72 -7.28 12.64
N ARG A 251 -15.38 -6.33 11.78
CA ARG A 251 -16.33 -5.32 11.26
C ARG A 251 -16.77 -5.50 9.81
N LEU A 252 -16.16 -6.42 9.09
CA LEU A 252 -16.52 -6.68 7.70
C LEU A 252 -17.40 -7.93 7.64
N PRO A 253 -18.73 -7.80 7.76
CA PRO A 253 -19.66 -8.93 7.94
C PRO A 253 -19.68 -9.89 6.74
N SER A 254 -19.14 -9.51 5.59
CA SER A 254 -19.10 -10.35 4.39
C SER A 254 -17.70 -10.93 4.09
N ARG A 255 -16.73 -10.74 4.97
CA ARG A 255 -15.37 -11.23 4.78
C ARG A 255 -15.04 -12.33 5.77
N ASP A 256 -15.00 -13.56 5.28
CA ASP A 256 -14.12 -14.54 5.87
C ASP A 256 -12.70 -14.03 5.66
N ILE A 257 -12.01 -13.67 6.74
CA ILE A 257 -10.58 -13.45 6.70
C ILE A 257 -9.94 -14.81 6.85
N PRO A 258 -9.47 -15.42 5.75
CA PRO A 258 -8.86 -16.74 5.88
C PRO A 258 -7.58 -16.58 6.70
N SER A 259 -7.49 -17.31 7.80
CA SER A 259 -6.24 -17.41 8.54
C SER A 259 -5.30 -18.35 7.80
N VAL A 260 -4.07 -17.93 7.60
CA VAL A 260 -3.00 -18.78 7.09
C VAL A 260 -2.20 -19.26 8.28
N GLN A 261 -2.66 -20.33 8.92
CA GLN A 261 -1.94 -20.92 10.07
C GLN A 261 -0.57 -21.49 9.69
N HIS A 262 -0.39 -21.89 8.43
CA HIS A 262 0.85 -22.49 7.98
C HIS A 262 1.17 -22.06 6.54
N TYR A 263 1.76 -20.90 6.39
CA TYR A 263 2.39 -20.54 5.12
C TYR A 263 3.65 -21.39 4.94
N ARG A 264 3.52 -22.50 4.24
CA ARG A 264 4.69 -23.33 3.91
C ARG A 264 5.52 -22.60 2.88
N ALA A 265 6.74 -22.32 3.26
CA ALA A 265 7.75 -21.90 2.29
C ALA A 265 7.86 -22.95 1.20
N LEU A 266 7.72 -22.55 -0.05
CA LEU A 266 8.01 -23.42 -1.17
C LEU A 266 9.48 -23.82 -1.11
N SER A 267 9.80 -25.06 -1.48
CA SER A 267 11.19 -25.49 -1.60
C SER A 267 11.93 -24.68 -2.67
N THR A 268 13.25 -24.57 -2.59
CA THR A 268 14.05 -23.83 -3.59
C THR A 268 13.76 -24.27 -5.03
N PRO A 269 13.67 -25.57 -5.38
CA PRO A 269 13.29 -25.98 -6.73
C PRO A 269 11.91 -25.50 -7.16
N MET A 270 10.94 -25.52 -6.25
CA MET A 270 9.60 -25.03 -6.54
C MET A 270 9.60 -23.49 -6.75
N ASN A 271 10.37 -22.75 -5.97
CA ASN A 271 10.54 -21.30 -6.17
C ASN A 271 11.14 -20.98 -7.54
N LEU A 272 12.15 -21.74 -7.97
CA LEU A 272 12.74 -21.58 -9.29
C LEU A 272 11.74 -21.89 -10.40
N ALA A 273 10.97 -22.97 -10.26
CA ALA A 273 9.93 -23.35 -11.23
C ALA A 273 8.87 -22.24 -11.36
N VAL A 274 8.35 -21.72 -10.24
CA VAL A 274 7.34 -20.64 -10.27
C VAL A 274 7.90 -19.37 -10.87
N ARG A 275 9.16 -18.99 -10.57
CA ARG A 275 9.81 -17.83 -11.19
C ARG A 275 9.94 -17.99 -12.70
N SER A 276 10.34 -19.17 -13.16
CA SER A 276 10.46 -19.45 -14.58
C SER A 276 9.10 -19.39 -15.30
N LEU A 277 8.05 -19.91 -14.67
CA LEU A 277 6.68 -19.81 -15.19
C LEU A 277 6.19 -18.35 -15.26
N ASN A 278 6.46 -17.55 -14.23
CA ASN A 278 6.11 -16.14 -14.20
C ASN A 278 6.84 -15.36 -15.31
N GLU A 279 8.12 -15.67 -15.54
CA GLU A 279 8.91 -15.06 -16.59
C GLU A 279 8.38 -15.44 -17.98
N ALA A 280 8.09 -16.73 -18.20
CA ALA A 280 7.52 -17.20 -19.46
C ALA A 280 6.15 -16.54 -19.73
N HIS A 281 5.31 -16.41 -18.72
CA HIS A 281 4.01 -15.74 -18.86
C HIS A 281 4.15 -14.25 -19.14
N TYR A 282 5.08 -13.55 -18.51
CA TYR A 282 5.39 -12.16 -18.82
C TYR A 282 5.71 -11.96 -20.32
N TRP A 283 6.61 -12.78 -20.86
CA TRP A 283 6.98 -12.69 -22.27
C TRP A 283 5.81 -13.05 -23.20
N PHE A 284 4.99 -14.03 -22.82
CA PHE A 284 3.79 -14.39 -23.56
C PHE A 284 2.82 -13.21 -23.67
N GLU A 285 2.52 -12.54 -22.57
CA GLU A 285 1.64 -11.37 -22.57
C GLU A 285 2.21 -10.19 -23.37
N LYS A 286 3.52 -9.95 -23.31
CA LYS A 286 4.20 -8.94 -24.12
C LYS A 286 4.09 -9.22 -25.62
N ILE A 287 4.31 -10.47 -26.04
CA ILE A 287 4.18 -10.89 -27.44
C ILE A 287 2.73 -10.74 -27.90
N LYS A 288 1.79 -11.23 -27.09
CA LYS A 288 0.34 -11.10 -27.38
C LYS A 288 -0.08 -9.65 -27.55
N ALA A 289 0.32 -8.76 -26.64
CA ALA A 289 0.02 -7.34 -26.73
C ALA A 289 0.60 -6.70 -28.00
N LYS A 290 1.79 -7.12 -28.44
CA LYS A 290 2.42 -6.64 -29.68
C LYS A 290 1.70 -7.13 -30.94
N VAL A 291 1.18 -8.37 -30.91
CA VAL A 291 0.44 -8.96 -32.04
C VAL A 291 -0.96 -8.34 -32.17
N LEU A 292 -1.64 -8.08 -31.05
CA LEU A 292 -2.99 -7.51 -31.04
C LEU A 292 -3.04 -6.00 -31.33
N ARG A 293 -1.89 -5.29 -31.31
CA ARG A 293 -1.77 -3.87 -31.70
C ARG A 293 -1.49 -3.66 -33.18
N LYS A 294 -1.34 -4.75 -33.94
CA LYS A 294 -1.30 -4.75 -35.42
C LYS A 294 -2.69 -5.08 -35.98
#